data_d66276299ab502d3c4800c230c4bfe0e
#
_entry.id   d66276299ab502d3c4800c230c4bfe0e
#
_cell.length_a   1.000
_cell.length_b   1.000
_cell.length_c   1.000
_cell.angle_alpha   90.00
_cell.angle_beta   90.00
_cell.angle_gamma   90.00
#
_symmetry.space_group_name_H-M   'P 1'
#
loop_
_entity.id
_entity.type
_entity.pdbx_description
1 polymer ?
#
loop_
_entity_poly.entity_id
_entity_poly.type
_entity_poly.pdbx_seq_one_letter_code
_entity_poly.pdbx_strand_id
1 'polypeptide(L)'
;MKKLILDRGVKIYAHLEENGNHYVIPPVAQPKAFAGNVFLWALDEEEDTCSLFQTTGGYRVRHGRAGIEILFDADYSTAVQEGVPSCDFLGNAFCVRVDGSDHLERAMANFYWKSLLNQCAERSFLRNKKWLREGYVLSTLETTFYGGTYPAVDHEFHIRGRLAMGDAFDLQLVRRMLELQLRLMRTDWRRQFRIPCSLQPNGRREYRVYRKSQDKKVKAVMFLLTGVMELVEELYQYYCLTKDIGFVTKHLGALERGLCFAERFLDQNGRLWGDVYYEDQVMKDGANAQAQAFAVHSFRLMARLETIAGVNEKANHYAKLANRMQHNYIQPVPGGYWSEQDSHYVDWIDRQGVVHDHIHLLSNALSVTFGLNDPARNDAVNAVIEQYDDVFQKFPSFVAAKIEDYTESEIGVGGPYDLCAAGRYWCHDAKYRREKADAALLKRQLERVAQQAGADNFDMGERYDMNYIYYNTGEDSRRNWHGSPSYYEYPNVFLDVLVHDFLGIRPDEEADLLIAPCCTIGTEVSMESFGVAYQLSEQGISIQNISNMPKKVRVDLSKIFTGWEERYGASNSIYTLSPAQSLQFEGLFLRTEAQSERKSSLL
;
A
#
# COMPACT_ATOMS: atom_id res chain seq x y z
N MET A 1 10.50 -42.50 3.06
CA MET A 1 10.76 -41.14 3.60
C MET A 1 12.17 -40.76 3.22
N LYS A 2 12.33 -39.71 2.41
CA LYS A 2 13.66 -39.18 2.02
C LYS A 2 14.00 -38.02 2.95
N LYS A 3 15.25 -37.94 3.38
CA LYS A 3 15.76 -36.92 4.28
C LYS A 3 16.67 -35.98 3.55
N LEU A 4 16.42 -34.66 3.68
CA LEU A 4 17.28 -33.57 3.24
C LEU A 4 17.76 -32.80 4.49
N ILE A 5 18.99 -32.33 4.46
CA ILE A 5 19.54 -31.44 5.50
C ILE A 5 20.03 -30.18 4.81
N LEU A 6 19.51 -29.04 5.24
CA LEU A 6 19.91 -27.69 4.81
C LEU A 6 20.64 -26.97 5.94
N ASP A 7 21.46 -25.99 5.60
CA ASP A 7 22.16 -25.16 6.56
C ASP A 7 21.22 -24.31 7.42
N ARG A 8 21.70 -23.90 8.60
CA ARG A 8 20.85 -23.19 9.58
C ARG A 8 20.38 -21.82 9.14
N GLY A 9 21.14 -21.14 8.28
CA GLY A 9 20.85 -19.81 7.75
C GLY A 9 19.81 -19.79 6.64
N VAL A 10 19.48 -20.96 6.09
CA VAL A 10 18.53 -21.08 4.98
C VAL A 10 17.11 -20.75 5.42
N LYS A 11 16.44 -19.86 4.70
CA LYS A 11 15.01 -19.58 4.86
C LYS A 11 14.18 -20.50 3.97
N ILE A 12 13.15 -21.13 4.55
CA ILE A 12 12.30 -22.08 3.83
C ILE A 12 10.91 -21.50 3.67
N TYR A 13 10.37 -21.61 2.46
CA TYR A 13 9.00 -21.25 2.11
C TYR A 13 8.28 -22.47 1.57
N ALA A 14 7.04 -22.64 1.92
CA ALA A 14 6.22 -23.73 1.42
C ALA A 14 5.01 -23.19 0.68
N HIS A 15 4.80 -23.70 -0.51
CA HIS A 15 3.63 -23.46 -1.33
C HIS A 15 2.95 -24.79 -1.63
N LEU A 16 1.64 -24.83 -1.43
CA LEU A 16 0.80 -26.00 -1.69
C LEU A 16 -0.18 -25.68 -2.79
N GLU A 17 -0.33 -26.58 -3.75
CA GLU A 17 -1.33 -26.49 -4.80
C GLU A 17 -2.26 -27.72 -4.72
N GLU A 18 -3.56 -27.47 -4.53
CA GLU A 18 -4.59 -28.49 -4.48
C GLU A 18 -5.83 -28.04 -5.26
N ASN A 19 -6.21 -28.78 -6.29
CA ASN A 19 -7.38 -28.50 -7.12
C ASN A 19 -7.41 -27.06 -7.70
N GLY A 20 -6.24 -26.54 -8.11
CA GLY A 20 -6.08 -25.18 -8.62
C GLY A 20 -6.12 -24.08 -7.55
N ASN A 21 -6.18 -24.43 -6.28
CA ASN A 21 -6.01 -23.48 -5.17
C ASN A 21 -4.58 -23.51 -4.67
N HIS A 22 -4.05 -22.32 -4.43
CA HIS A 22 -2.69 -22.12 -3.93
C HIS A 22 -2.71 -21.70 -2.47
N TYR A 23 -1.84 -22.31 -1.67
CA TYR A 23 -1.69 -22.02 -0.25
C TYR A 23 -0.22 -21.82 0.08
N VAL A 24 0.14 -20.65 0.62
CA VAL A 24 1.45 -20.47 1.25
C VAL A 24 1.32 -20.77 2.73
N ILE A 25 2.24 -21.56 3.24
CA ILE A 25 2.29 -21.92 4.66
C ILE A 25 3.68 -21.61 5.21
N PRO A 26 3.78 -21.19 6.49
CA PRO A 26 5.06 -21.06 7.16
C PRO A 26 5.86 -22.39 7.11
N PRO A 27 7.19 -22.30 6.99
CA PRO A 27 8.03 -23.50 6.79
C PRO A 27 7.91 -24.56 7.87
N VAL A 28 7.50 -24.18 9.06
CA VAL A 28 7.29 -25.11 10.18
C VAL A 28 5.90 -25.78 10.21
N ALA A 29 5.00 -25.33 9.36
CA ALA A 29 3.67 -25.94 9.25
C ALA A 29 3.79 -27.27 8.48
N GLN A 30 3.17 -28.30 9.04
CA GLN A 30 3.19 -29.62 8.44
C GLN A 30 1.80 -29.89 7.86
N PRO A 31 1.66 -30.01 6.54
CA PRO A 31 0.38 -30.43 5.98
C PRO A 31 0.06 -31.84 6.48
N LYS A 32 -1.07 -31.99 7.14
CA LYS A 32 -1.62 -33.29 7.45
C LYS A 32 -2.27 -33.86 6.22
N ALA A 33 -1.72 -34.93 5.67
CA ALA A 33 -2.29 -35.64 4.53
C ALA A 33 -2.74 -34.68 3.40
N PHE A 34 -1.80 -34.24 2.60
CA PHE A 34 -2.04 -33.36 1.46
C PHE A 34 -2.06 -34.18 0.17
N ALA A 35 -3.05 -33.99 -0.68
CA ALA A 35 -3.21 -34.70 -1.95
C ALA A 35 -2.99 -33.76 -3.14
N GLY A 36 -1.83 -33.10 -3.21
CA GLY A 36 -1.50 -32.16 -4.25
C GLY A 36 0.00 -31.96 -4.41
N ASN A 37 0.39 -30.93 -5.14
CA ASN A 37 1.78 -30.55 -5.32
C ASN A 37 2.26 -29.72 -4.12
N VAL A 38 3.43 -30.04 -3.64
CA VAL A 38 4.15 -29.29 -2.60
C VAL A 38 5.43 -28.75 -3.21
N PHE A 39 5.61 -27.45 -3.10
CA PHE A 39 6.81 -26.73 -3.50
C PHE A 39 7.47 -26.17 -2.23
N LEU A 40 8.68 -26.61 -1.95
CA LEU A 40 9.50 -26.07 -0.87
C LEU A 40 10.64 -25.28 -1.49
N TRP A 41 10.70 -24.00 -1.18
CA TRP A 41 11.75 -23.10 -1.59
C TRP A 41 12.71 -22.89 -0.44
N ALA A 42 13.97 -23.12 -0.65
CA ALA A 42 15.04 -22.92 0.31
C ALA A 42 15.96 -21.80 -0.19
N LEU A 43 15.87 -20.64 0.45
CA LEU A 43 16.71 -19.47 0.15
C LEU A 43 17.96 -19.51 1.01
N ASP A 44 19.11 -19.59 0.38
CA ASP A 44 20.40 -19.39 0.99
C ASP A 44 20.88 -17.96 0.71
N GLU A 45 20.80 -17.11 1.73
CA GLU A 45 21.15 -15.69 1.59
C GLU A 45 22.66 -15.47 1.59
N GLU A 46 23.46 -16.39 2.14
CA GLU A 46 24.93 -16.31 2.12
C GLU A 46 25.47 -16.68 0.72
N GLU A 47 24.90 -17.71 0.10
CA GLU A 47 25.28 -18.17 -1.25
C GLU A 47 24.49 -17.48 -2.37
N ASP A 48 23.52 -16.61 -2.04
CA ASP A 48 22.58 -15.96 -2.99
C ASP A 48 21.94 -16.97 -3.97
N THR A 49 21.48 -18.10 -3.42
CA THR A 49 20.87 -19.19 -4.19
C THR A 49 19.49 -19.56 -3.67
N CYS A 50 18.66 -20.10 -4.55
CA CYS A 50 17.36 -20.64 -4.20
C CYS A 50 17.20 -22.06 -4.73
N SER A 51 16.93 -23.01 -3.83
CA SER A 51 16.64 -24.38 -4.19
C SER A 51 15.13 -24.66 -4.11
N LEU A 52 14.57 -25.16 -5.19
CA LEU A 52 13.18 -25.63 -5.25
C LEU A 52 13.15 -27.15 -5.07
N PHE A 53 12.36 -27.61 -4.13
CA PHE A 53 12.02 -29.02 -3.96
C PHE A 53 10.53 -29.22 -4.24
N GLN A 54 10.22 -30.01 -5.25
CA GLN A 54 8.83 -30.34 -5.60
C GLN A 54 8.55 -31.80 -5.27
N THR A 55 7.43 -32.05 -4.59
CA THR A 55 6.97 -33.39 -4.22
C THR A 55 5.45 -33.48 -4.28
N THR A 56 4.95 -34.70 -4.36
CA THR A 56 3.53 -35.01 -4.12
C THR A 56 3.41 -35.68 -2.76
N GLY A 57 2.64 -35.13 -1.86
CA GLY A 57 2.47 -35.67 -0.51
C GLY A 57 3.03 -34.76 0.58
N GLY A 58 3.09 -35.29 1.80
CA GLY A 58 3.47 -34.54 2.98
C GLY A 58 4.99 -34.36 3.13
N TYR A 59 5.34 -33.40 3.94
CA TYR A 59 6.71 -33.20 4.41
C TYR A 59 6.71 -32.81 5.90
N ARG A 60 7.89 -32.90 6.53
CA ARG A 60 8.12 -32.46 7.90
C ARG A 60 9.43 -31.73 8.01
N VAL A 61 9.40 -30.55 8.65
CA VAL A 61 10.59 -29.73 8.90
C VAL A 61 10.97 -29.81 10.39
N ARG A 62 12.25 -30.01 10.68
CA ARG A 62 12.79 -30.03 12.03
C ARG A 62 14.07 -29.20 12.10
N HIS A 63 14.18 -28.34 13.09
CA HIS A 63 15.41 -27.63 13.38
C HIS A 63 16.30 -28.52 14.29
N GLY A 64 17.38 -29.06 13.70
CA GLY A 64 18.34 -29.91 14.38
C GLY A 64 19.65 -29.21 14.72
N ARG A 65 20.57 -29.90 15.39
CA ARG A 65 21.92 -29.39 15.68
C ARG A 65 22.77 -29.23 14.41
N ALA A 66 22.51 -30.06 13.39
CA ALA A 66 23.27 -30.06 12.13
C ALA A 66 22.69 -29.12 11.06
N GLY A 67 21.51 -28.56 11.27
CA GLY A 67 20.81 -27.73 10.30
C GLY A 67 19.31 -27.96 10.31
N ILE A 68 18.65 -27.60 9.20
CA ILE A 68 17.22 -27.81 9.00
C ILE A 68 17.02 -29.16 8.32
N GLU A 69 16.34 -30.08 8.99
CA GLU A 69 15.99 -31.38 8.45
C GLU A 69 14.60 -31.33 7.80
N ILE A 70 14.54 -31.69 6.51
CA ILE A 70 13.27 -31.89 5.79
C ILE A 70 13.10 -33.36 5.50
N LEU A 71 11.96 -33.91 5.90
CA LEU A 71 11.59 -35.30 5.66
C LEU A 71 10.39 -35.33 4.71
N PHE A 72 10.59 -35.84 3.51
CA PHE A 72 9.53 -36.00 2.51
C PHE A 72 8.88 -37.38 2.63
N ASP A 73 7.57 -37.42 2.56
CA ASP A 73 6.80 -38.70 2.60
C ASP A 73 6.83 -39.42 1.23
N ALA A 74 7.10 -38.68 0.13
CA ALA A 74 7.28 -39.20 -1.22
C ALA A 74 8.63 -38.77 -1.82
N ASP A 75 8.89 -39.15 -3.07
CA ASP A 75 10.04 -38.70 -3.84
C ASP A 75 9.90 -37.19 -4.15
N TYR A 76 11.02 -36.50 -4.29
CA TYR A 76 11.07 -35.10 -4.68
C TYR A 76 12.07 -34.86 -5.80
N SER A 77 11.79 -33.89 -6.65
CA SER A 77 12.73 -33.30 -7.60
C SER A 77 13.38 -32.06 -7.00
N THR A 78 14.54 -31.68 -7.51
CA THR A 78 15.28 -30.49 -7.07
C THR A 78 15.70 -29.67 -8.27
N ALA A 79 15.53 -28.35 -8.20
CA ALA A 79 16.11 -27.37 -9.09
C ALA A 79 16.79 -26.28 -8.26
N VAL A 80 17.91 -25.76 -8.72
CA VAL A 80 18.68 -24.69 -8.05
C VAL A 80 18.87 -23.54 -9.03
N GLN A 81 18.70 -22.32 -8.56
CA GLN A 81 18.94 -21.10 -9.31
C GLN A 81 19.70 -20.06 -8.47
N GLU A 82 20.33 -19.10 -9.13
CA GLU A 82 20.91 -17.93 -8.46
C GLU A 82 19.81 -16.93 -8.07
N GLY A 83 19.96 -16.31 -6.92
CA GLY A 83 19.02 -15.32 -6.36
C GLY A 83 17.63 -15.86 -6.04
N VAL A 84 16.70 -14.97 -5.78
CA VAL A 84 15.29 -15.31 -5.60
C VAL A 84 14.63 -15.52 -6.96
N PRO A 85 13.65 -16.46 -7.06
CA PRO A 85 12.94 -16.68 -8.31
C PRO A 85 12.03 -15.49 -8.65
N SER A 86 11.82 -15.25 -9.93
CA SER A 86 10.71 -14.43 -10.42
C SER A 86 9.42 -15.19 -10.14
N CYS A 87 8.49 -14.71 -9.42
CA CYS A 87 7.30 -15.38 -8.86
C CYS A 87 6.44 -16.21 -9.84
N ASP A 88 7.06 -16.90 -10.79
CA ASP A 88 6.46 -17.69 -11.85
C ASP A 88 5.63 -18.90 -11.34
N PHE A 89 6.05 -19.48 -10.22
CA PHE A 89 5.33 -20.61 -9.63
C PHE A 89 3.91 -20.26 -9.13
N LEU A 90 3.60 -18.98 -8.92
CA LEU A 90 2.26 -18.51 -8.57
C LEU A 90 1.47 -18.01 -9.80
N GLY A 91 2.02 -18.14 -11.01
CA GLY A 91 1.40 -17.66 -12.23
C GLY A 91 1.61 -16.16 -12.49
N ASN A 92 2.67 -15.60 -11.95
CA ASN A 92 3.05 -14.21 -12.16
C ASN A 92 4.54 -14.07 -12.47
N ALA A 93 4.96 -14.50 -13.65
CA ALA A 93 6.27 -14.11 -14.15
C ALA A 93 6.26 -12.63 -14.52
N PHE A 94 7.31 -11.91 -14.16
CA PHE A 94 7.45 -10.51 -14.51
C PHE A 94 8.85 -10.18 -15.02
N CYS A 95 8.93 -9.15 -15.86
CA CYS A 95 10.16 -8.52 -16.30
C CYS A 95 9.98 -7.01 -16.16
N VAL A 96 10.86 -6.35 -15.43
CA VAL A 96 10.85 -4.90 -15.22
C VAL A 96 12.25 -4.34 -15.48
N ARG A 97 12.44 -3.73 -16.65
CA ARG A 97 13.68 -3.06 -17.03
C ARG A 97 13.46 -1.57 -17.10
N VAL A 98 14.21 -0.84 -16.33
CA VAL A 98 14.19 0.62 -16.30
C VAL A 98 15.59 1.10 -16.64
N ASP A 99 15.72 1.98 -17.63
CA ASP A 99 17.04 2.44 -18.07
C ASP A 99 17.87 3.00 -16.89
N GLY A 100 19.10 2.49 -16.76
CA GLY A 100 20.01 2.82 -15.66
C GLY A 100 19.62 2.29 -14.27
N SER A 101 18.65 1.35 -14.17
CA SER A 101 18.14 0.81 -12.88
C SER A 101 17.87 -0.68 -12.93
N ASP A 102 18.90 -1.49 -13.16
CA ASP A 102 18.77 -2.95 -13.29
C ASP A 102 18.35 -3.66 -11.98
N HIS A 103 18.37 -2.95 -10.87
CA HIS A 103 18.08 -3.50 -9.55
C HIS A 103 16.61 -3.42 -9.11
N LEU A 104 15.74 -2.70 -9.82
CA LEU A 104 14.32 -2.56 -9.42
C LEU A 104 13.56 -3.88 -9.55
N GLU A 105 13.79 -4.65 -10.63
CA GLU A 105 13.21 -5.99 -10.78
C GLU A 105 13.67 -6.93 -9.66
N ARG A 106 14.98 -6.91 -9.36
CA ARG A 106 15.55 -7.70 -8.25
C ARG A 106 14.95 -7.29 -6.90
N ALA A 107 14.76 -6.00 -6.66
CA ALA A 107 14.12 -5.50 -5.44
C ALA A 107 12.66 -5.97 -5.37
N MET A 108 11.90 -5.88 -6.46
CA MET A 108 10.53 -6.39 -6.55
C MET A 108 10.44 -7.87 -6.18
N ALA A 109 11.29 -8.72 -6.78
CA ALA A 109 11.34 -10.14 -6.48
C ALA A 109 11.69 -10.42 -5.01
N ASN A 110 12.73 -9.76 -4.48
CA ASN A 110 13.15 -9.94 -3.09
C ASN A 110 12.08 -9.48 -2.08
N PHE A 111 11.42 -8.36 -2.31
CA PHE A 111 10.32 -7.90 -1.46
C PHE A 111 9.15 -8.88 -1.45
N TYR A 112 8.83 -9.44 -2.62
CA TYR A 112 7.78 -10.45 -2.68
C TYR A 112 8.17 -11.71 -1.88
N TRP A 113 9.33 -12.30 -2.16
CA TRP A 113 9.80 -13.52 -1.53
C TRP A 113 10.14 -13.36 -0.05
N LYS A 114 10.93 -12.35 0.29
CA LYS A 114 11.48 -12.19 1.66
C LYS A 114 10.53 -11.48 2.61
N SER A 115 9.55 -10.73 2.09
CA SER A 115 8.61 -9.97 2.91
C SER A 115 7.16 -10.41 2.73
N LEU A 116 6.55 -10.26 1.55
CA LEU A 116 5.12 -10.52 1.38
C LEU A 116 4.74 -11.97 1.67
N LEU A 117 5.46 -12.93 1.13
CA LEU A 117 5.19 -14.34 1.38
C LEU A 117 5.42 -14.73 2.84
N ASN A 118 6.45 -14.19 3.47
CA ASN A 118 6.74 -14.44 4.89
C ASN A 118 5.65 -13.92 5.83
N GLN A 119 4.97 -12.86 5.47
CA GLN A 119 3.91 -12.26 6.29
C GLN A 119 2.57 -12.99 6.16
N CYS A 120 2.47 -13.97 5.27
CA CYS A 120 1.33 -14.88 5.24
C CYS A 120 1.42 -15.82 6.44
N ALA A 121 0.46 -15.72 7.34
CA ALA A 121 0.46 -16.51 8.55
C ALA A 121 -0.55 -17.65 8.49
N GLU A 122 -0.11 -18.82 8.87
CA GLU A 122 -0.97 -19.94 9.13
C GLU A 122 -1.36 -19.97 10.62
N ARG A 123 -2.54 -20.49 10.88
CA ARG A 123 -3.08 -20.61 12.24
C ARG A 123 -2.17 -21.38 13.21
N SER A 124 -1.38 -22.33 12.72
CA SER A 124 -0.45 -23.12 13.53
C SER A 124 0.75 -22.33 14.04
N PHE A 125 1.13 -21.26 13.38
CA PHE A 125 2.30 -20.45 13.69
C PHE A 125 2.11 -19.61 14.97
N LEU A 126 0.89 -19.15 15.26
CA LEU A 126 0.62 -18.25 16.37
C LEU A 126 0.33 -19.00 17.69
N ARG A 127 0.76 -18.43 18.80
CA ARG A 127 0.46 -18.94 20.16
C ARG A 127 -1.03 -18.91 20.46
N ASN A 128 -1.75 -17.91 19.97
CA ASN A 128 -3.19 -17.78 20.13
C ASN A 128 -3.87 -17.71 18.75
N LYS A 129 -4.79 -18.62 18.50
CA LYS A 129 -5.37 -18.90 17.17
C LYS A 129 -6.85 -18.56 17.07
N LYS A 130 -7.37 -17.73 18.01
CA LYS A 130 -8.82 -17.50 18.11
C LYS A 130 -9.44 -16.85 16.88
N TRP A 131 -8.72 -15.92 16.24
CA TRP A 131 -9.25 -15.17 15.13
C TRP A 131 -8.62 -15.54 13.78
N LEU A 132 -7.35 -15.97 13.79
CA LEU A 132 -6.59 -16.19 12.58
C LEU A 132 -7.06 -17.44 11.85
N ARG A 133 -7.23 -17.33 10.56
CA ARG A 133 -7.42 -18.41 9.61
C ARG A 133 -6.22 -18.45 8.68
N GLU A 134 -6.02 -19.58 8.03
CA GLU A 134 -4.96 -19.74 7.03
C GLU A 134 -5.00 -18.65 5.96
N GLY A 135 -3.83 -18.15 5.62
CA GLY A 135 -3.65 -17.16 4.56
C GLY A 135 -4.01 -15.72 4.91
N TYR A 136 -4.19 -15.37 6.17
CA TYR A 136 -4.20 -13.96 6.57
C TYR A 136 -2.78 -13.43 6.75
N VAL A 137 -2.59 -12.12 6.53
CA VAL A 137 -1.31 -11.44 6.70
C VAL A 137 -1.16 -10.82 8.07
N LEU A 138 0.07 -10.60 8.48
CA LEU A 138 0.46 -9.96 9.73
C LEU A 138 1.29 -8.70 9.43
N SER A 139 1.25 -7.72 10.31
CA SER A 139 2.05 -6.50 10.17
C SER A 139 3.55 -6.76 10.29
N THR A 140 3.94 -7.71 11.13
CA THR A 140 5.34 -8.13 11.32
C THR A 140 5.42 -9.59 11.72
N LEU A 141 6.52 -10.23 11.40
CA LEU A 141 6.87 -11.58 11.88
C LEU A 141 7.53 -11.56 13.26
N GLU A 142 7.96 -10.40 13.71
CA GLU A 142 8.51 -10.23 15.04
C GLU A 142 7.45 -10.58 16.10
N THR A 143 7.83 -11.40 17.09
CA THR A 143 6.88 -11.99 18.04
C THR A 143 6.74 -11.22 19.34
N THR A 144 7.60 -10.25 19.60
CA THR A 144 7.66 -9.53 20.89
C THR A 144 6.64 -8.41 20.98
N PHE A 145 6.41 -7.64 19.90
CA PHE A 145 5.53 -6.48 19.89
C PHE A 145 4.21 -6.74 19.19
N TYR A 146 4.22 -6.85 17.86
CA TYR A 146 3.02 -6.94 17.03
C TYR A 146 2.78 -8.36 16.50
N GLY A 147 3.55 -9.33 16.95
CA GLY A 147 3.45 -10.71 16.48
C GLY A 147 2.03 -11.28 16.58
N GLY A 148 1.42 -11.52 15.45
CA GLY A 148 0.05 -12.00 15.35
C GLY A 148 -1.03 -10.95 15.53
N THR A 149 -0.68 -9.68 15.64
CA THR A 149 -1.62 -8.55 15.60
C THR A 149 -2.02 -8.26 14.16
N TYR A 150 -3.29 -7.92 13.98
CA TYR A 150 -3.86 -7.50 12.71
C TYR A 150 -4.36 -6.05 12.86
N PRO A 151 -3.57 -5.02 12.59
CA PRO A 151 -3.97 -3.63 12.72
C PRO A 151 -4.73 -3.14 11.48
N ALA A 152 -5.65 -2.19 11.68
CA ALA A 152 -6.56 -1.75 10.63
C ALA A 152 -5.85 -1.00 9.51
N VAL A 153 -5.13 0.06 9.82
CA VAL A 153 -4.44 0.89 8.81
C VAL A 153 -3.44 0.09 7.97
N ASP A 154 -2.82 -0.92 8.56
CA ASP A 154 -1.82 -1.72 7.87
C ASP A 154 -2.43 -2.59 6.76
N HIS A 155 -3.73 -2.85 6.81
CA HIS A 155 -4.42 -3.60 5.76
C HIS A 155 -4.36 -2.90 4.42
N GLU A 156 -4.54 -1.59 4.40
CA GLU A 156 -4.51 -0.81 3.19
C GLU A 156 -3.21 -1.05 2.40
N PHE A 157 -2.07 -0.96 3.08
CA PHE A 157 -0.77 -1.13 2.43
C PHE A 157 -0.50 -2.58 2.02
N HIS A 158 -0.88 -3.55 2.86
CA HIS A 158 -0.81 -4.96 2.47
C HIS A 158 -1.66 -5.27 1.24
N ILE A 159 -2.89 -4.75 1.18
CA ILE A 159 -3.80 -4.96 0.06
C ILE A 159 -3.24 -4.30 -1.19
N ARG A 160 -2.74 -3.06 -1.11
CA ARG A 160 -2.14 -2.36 -2.25
C ARG A 160 -0.97 -3.13 -2.84
N GLY A 161 -0.01 -3.58 -2.03
CA GLY A 161 1.13 -4.35 -2.49
C GLY A 161 0.74 -5.67 -3.16
N ARG A 162 -0.28 -6.36 -2.62
CA ARG A 162 -0.78 -7.61 -3.21
C ARG A 162 -1.60 -7.39 -4.47
N LEU A 163 -2.38 -6.33 -4.55
CA LEU A 163 -3.08 -5.94 -5.79
C LEU A 163 -2.08 -5.56 -6.88
N ALA A 164 -0.93 -5.00 -6.51
CA ALA A 164 0.15 -4.70 -7.45
C ALA A 164 0.82 -5.96 -8.02
N MET A 165 0.82 -7.07 -7.30
CA MET A 165 1.25 -8.36 -7.84
C MET A 165 0.19 -8.99 -8.76
N GLY A 166 -1.10 -8.86 -8.40
CA GLY A 166 -2.25 -9.20 -9.25
C GLY A 166 -2.46 -10.68 -9.53
N ASP A 167 -1.68 -11.58 -8.93
CA ASP A 167 -1.83 -13.02 -9.16
C ASP A 167 -3.00 -13.61 -8.35
N ALA A 168 -3.42 -14.82 -8.73
CA ALA A 168 -4.58 -15.47 -8.13
C ALA A 168 -4.42 -15.73 -6.63
N PHE A 169 -3.19 -16.02 -6.18
CA PHE A 169 -2.89 -16.25 -4.77
C PHE A 169 -3.08 -14.96 -3.96
N ASP A 170 -2.49 -13.85 -4.40
CA ASP A 170 -2.60 -12.57 -3.70
C ASP A 170 -4.03 -12.02 -3.72
N LEU A 171 -4.74 -12.17 -4.83
CA LEU A 171 -6.17 -11.80 -4.89
C LEU A 171 -7.03 -12.61 -3.91
N GLN A 172 -6.73 -13.89 -3.73
CA GLN A 172 -7.42 -14.72 -2.73
C GLN A 172 -7.11 -14.25 -1.29
N LEU A 173 -5.86 -13.86 -1.00
CA LEU A 173 -5.48 -13.28 0.29
C LEU A 173 -6.19 -11.96 0.55
N VAL A 174 -6.18 -11.05 -0.42
CA VAL A 174 -6.91 -9.78 -0.33
C VAL A 174 -8.38 -10.02 -0.02
N ARG A 175 -9.03 -10.93 -0.74
CA ARG A 175 -10.42 -11.30 -0.46
C ARG A 175 -10.63 -11.74 1.00
N ARG A 176 -9.74 -12.58 1.54
CA ARG A 176 -9.82 -13.05 2.94
C ARG A 176 -9.61 -11.90 3.94
N MET A 177 -8.70 -10.98 3.64
CA MET A 177 -8.47 -9.79 4.46
C MET A 177 -9.73 -8.92 4.50
N LEU A 178 -10.32 -8.63 3.37
CA LEU A 178 -11.59 -7.89 3.27
C LEU A 178 -12.72 -8.60 4.03
N GLU A 179 -12.87 -9.91 3.88
CA GLU A 179 -13.87 -10.71 4.60
C GLU A 179 -13.66 -10.66 6.12
N LEU A 180 -12.42 -10.63 6.59
CA LEU A 180 -12.10 -10.48 8.02
C LEU A 180 -12.58 -9.14 8.54
N GLN A 181 -12.23 -8.03 7.90
CA GLN A 181 -12.63 -6.69 8.29
C GLN A 181 -14.16 -6.53 8.30
N LEU A 182 -14.82 -6.96 7.23
CA LEU A 182 -16.27 -6.95 7.12
C LEU A 182 -16.96 -7.80 8.20
N ARG A 183 -16.35 -8.92 8.59
CA ARG A 183 -16.82 -9.74 9.71
C ARG A 183 -16.66 -9.01 11.04
N LEU A 184 -15.52 -8.33 11.26
CA LEU A 184 -15.27 -7.53 12.47
C LEU A 184 -16.31 -6.43 12.61
N MET A 185 -16.63 -5.72 11.53
CA MET A 185 -17.71 -4.71 11.51
C MET A 185 -19.05 -5.28 11.90
N ARG A 186 -19.49 -6.38 11.24
CA ARG A 186 -20.81 -7.01 11.52
C ARG A 186 -20.91 -7.56 12.92
N THR A 187 -19.80 -7.92 13.54
CA THR A 187 -19.73 -8.48 14.89
C THR A 187 -19.28 -7.46 15.93
N ASP A 188 -19.33 -6.16 15.62
CA ASP A 188 -19.10 -5.09 16.59
C ASP A 188 -20.14 -5.21 17.73
N TRP A 189 -19.65 -5.39 18.96
CA TRP A 189 -20.50 -5.61 20.13
C TRP A 189 -21.42 -4.41 20.46
N ARG A 190 -21.05 -3.19 19.99
CA ARG A 190 -21.92 -2.00 20.08
C ARG A 190 -22.91 -1.88 18.92
N ARG A 191 -22.87 -2.78 17.94
CA ARG A 191 -23.69 -2.75 16.71
C ARG A 191 -23.56 -1.45 15.91
N GLN A 192 -22.41 -0.80 16.00
CA GLN A 192 -22.12 0.45 15.28
C GLN A 192 -21.34 0.23 13.97
N PHE A 193 -21.03 -1.02 13.66
CA PHE A 193 -20.26 -1.40 12.46
C PHE A 193 -18.89 -0.71 12.37
N ARG A 194 -18.23 -0.54 13.53
CA ARG A 194 -16.88 0.00 13.62
C ARG A 194 -15.87 -1.07 13.25
N ILE A 195 -14.78 -0.65 12.61
CA ILE A 195 -13.57 -1.47 12.49
C ILE A 195 -12.71 -1.23 13.73
N PRO A 196 -12.17 -2.27 14.37
CA PRO A 196 -11.18 -2.08 15.43
C PRO A 196 -9.86 -1.60 14.84
N CYS A 197 -9.13 -0.75 15.53
CA CYS A 197 -7.78 -0.34 15.14
C CYS A 197 -6.81 -1.51 15.13
N SER A 198 -7.02 -2.47 16.01
CA SER A 198 -6.27 -3.70 15.99
C SER A 198 -7.09 -4.88 16.48
N LEU A 199 -6.72 -6.06 15.97
CA LEU A 199 -7.19 -7.34 16.43
C LEU A 199 -6.02 -8.12 16.99
N GLN A 200 -5.99 -8.24 18.31
CA GLN A 200 -4.91 -8.92 19.02
C GLN A 200 -4.96 -10.45 18.82
N PRO A 201 -3.85 -11.18 18.96
CA PRO A 201 -3.80 -12.64 18.80
C PRO A 201 -4.82 -13.40 19.65
N ASN A 202 -5.15 -12.87 20.83
CA ASN A 202 -6.16 -13.44 21.74
C ASN A 202 -7.61 -13.17 21.29
N GLY A 203 -7.81 -12.43 20.19
CA GLY A 203 -9.13 -12.03 19.69
C GLY A 203 -9.69 -10.75 20.33
N ARG A 204 -8.91 -10.07 21.18
CA ARG A 204 -9.30 -8.76 21.73
C ARG A 204 -9.28 -7.72 20.60
N ARG A 205 -10.36 -6.93 20.53
CA ARG A 205 -10.52 -5.84 19.57
C ARG A 205 -10.29 -4.51 20.24
N GLU A 206 -9.44 -3.69 19.65
CA GLU A 206 -9.13 -2.36 20.15
C GLU A 206 -9.80 -1.32 19.25
N TYR A 207 -10.66 -0.48 19.85
CA TYR A 207 -11.42 0.53 19.11
C TYR A 207 -10.97 1.96 19.43
N ARG A 208 -10.00 2.11 20.33
CA ARG A 208 -9.51 3.40 20.82
C ARG A 208 -8.06 3.29 21.21
N VAL A 209 -7.32 4.33 20.92
CA VAL A 209 -5.98 4.52 21.42
C VAL A 209 -5.98 5.72 22.36
N TYR A 210 -5.42 5.54 23.56
CA TYR A 210 -5.29 6.62 24.54
C TYR A 210 -3.88 7.15 24.46
N ARG A 211 -3.74 8.45 24.26
CA ARG A 211 -2.47 9.16 24.19
C ARG A 211 -2.31 10.15 25.32
N LYS A 212 -1.06 10.43 25.66
CA LYS A 212 -0.65 11.42 26.64
C LYS A 212 0.52 12.18 26.06
N SER A 213 0.49 13.52 26.13
CA SER A 213 1.56 14.36 25.60
C SER A 213 2.85 14.22 26.42
N GLN A 214 3.98 14.63 25.86
CA GLN A 214 5.27 14.66 26.54
C GLN A 214 5.24 15.56 27.77
N ASP A 215 4.55 16.71 27.73
CA ASP A 215 4.36 17.59 28.88
C ASP A 215 3.37 17.02 29.92
N LYS A 216 2.76 15.87 29.65
CA LYS A 216 1.81 15.13 30.49
C LYS A 216 0.50 15.86 30.83
N LYS A 217 0.24 17.04 30.28
CA LYS A 217 -0.98 17.83 30.51
C LYS A 217 -2.08 17.45 29.56
N VAL A 218 -1.75 17.25 28.28
CA VAL A 218 -2.71 16.92 27.25
C VAL A 218 -2.89 15.39 27.17
N LYS A 219 -4.14 14.97 27.02
CA LYS A 219 -4.53 13.57 26.78
C LYS A 219 -5.53 13.55 25.65
N ALA A 220 -5.34 12.66 24.71
CA ALA A 220 -6.27 12.43 23.61
C ALA A 220 -6.79 11.01 23.61
N VAL A 221 -7.97 10.84 23.03
CA VAL A 221 -8.57 9.54 22.75
C VAL A 221 -8.82 9.48 21.26
N MET A 222 -8.00 8.74 20.57
CA MET A 222 -8.10 8.57 19.13
C MET A 222 -9.17 7.55 18.79
N PHE A 223 -10.06 7.93 17.90
CA PHE A 223 -11.05 7.06 17.29
C PHE A 223 -10.70 6.88 15.84
N LEU A 224 -10.54 5.66 15.42
CA LEU A 224 -10.30 5.36 14.03
C LEU A 224 -11.58 5.47 13.22
N LEU A 225 -11.83 6.64 12.72
CA LEU A 225 -12.87 6.87 11.73
C LEU A 225 -12.42 6.41 10.33
N THR A 226 -11.11 6.49 10.06
CA THR A 226 -10.54 6.17 8.75
C THR A 226 -10.62 4.68 8.39
N GLY A 227 -10.67 3.76 9.34
CA GLY A 227 -10.68 2.33 9.03
C GLY A 227 -11.83 1.87 8.12
N VAL A 228 -13.04 2.46 8.24
CA VAL A 228 -14.12 2.16 7.29
C VAL A 228 -13.91 2.84 5.94
N MET A 229 -13.23 3.99 5.92
CA MET A 229 -12.90 4.72 4.71
C MET A 229 -11.85 3.98 3.90
N GLU A 230 -10.83 3.46 4.55
CA GLU A 230 -9.82 2.57 3.99
C GLU A 230 -10.47 1.31 3.40
N LEU A 231 -11.35 0.65 4.14
CA LEU A 231 -12.05 -0.54 3.64
C LEU A 231 -12.92 -0.26 2.41
N VAL A 232 -13.53 0.91 2.28
CA VAL A 232 -14.26 1.31 1.07
C VAL A 232 -13.30 1.40 -0.13
N GLU A 233 -12.15 2.01 0.05
CA GLU A 233 -11.12 2.12 -0.98
C GLU A 233 -10.57 0.76 -1.38
N GLU A 234 -10.19 -0.07 -0.41
CA GLU A 234 -9.69 -1.43 -0.62
C GLU A 234 -10.68 -2.29 -1.40
N LEU A 235 -11.97 -2.24 -1.03
CA LEU A 235 -13.01 -3.00 -1.73
C LEU A 235 -13.23 -2.48 -3.15
N TYR A 236 -13.16 -1.17 -3.35
CA TYR A 236 -13.26 -0.56 -4.68
C TYR A 236 -12.08 -1.00 -5.58
N GLN A 237 -10.85 -0.94 -5.07
CA GLN A 237 -9.67 -1.39 -5.82
C GLN A 237 -9.72 -2.88 -6.14
N TYR A 238 -10.13 -3.71 -5.18
CA TYR A 238 -10.37 -5.14 -5.40
C TYR A 238 -11.41 -5.37 -6.50
N TYR A 239 -12.54 -4.64 -6.48
CA TYR A 239 -13.54 -4.71 -7.55
C TYR A 239 -12.96 -4.29 -8.90
N CYS A 240 -12.22 -3.18 -8.95
CA CYS A 240 -11.64 -2.69 -10.19
C CYS A 240 -10.72 -3.73 -10.86
N LEU A 241 -10.05 -4.58 -10.09
CA LEU A 241 -9.20 -5.64 -10.62
C LEU A 241 -9.97 -6.93 -10.92
N THR A 242 -10.88 -7.35 -10.03
CA THR A 242 -11.53 -8.67 -10.13
C THR A 242 -12.87 -8.66 -10.83
N LYS A 243 -13.54 -7.49 -10.94
CA LYS A 243 -14.93 -7.33 -11.41
C LYS A 243 -15.95 -8.15 -10.61
N ASP A 244 -15.65 -8.56 -9.38
CA ASP A 244 -16.54 -9.37 -8.53
C ASP A 244 -17.68 -8.52 -7.94
N ILE A 245 -18.67 -8.21 -8.78
CA ILE A 245 -19.89 -7.48 -8.37
C ILE A 245 -20.69 -8.24 -7.30
N GLY A 246 -20.62 -9.58 -7.32
CA GLY A 246 -21.30 -10.41 -6.32
C GLY A 246 -20.71 -10.18 -4.92
N PHE A 247 -19.40 -10.01 -4.82
CA PHE A 247 -18.73 -9.69 -3.56
C PHE A 247 -19.10 -8.28 -3.08
N VAL A 248 -19.09 -7.28 -3.97
CA VAL A 248 -19.49 -5.90 -3.66
C VAL A 248 -20.92 -5.86 -3.11
N THR A 249 -21.89 -6.35 -3.88
CA THR A 249 -23.32 -6.29 -3.50
C THR A 249 -23.62 -7.01 -2.19
N LYS A 250 -22.96 -8.15 -1.95
CA LYS A 250 -23.07 -8.90 -0.68
C LYS A 250 -22.64 -8.08 0.54
N HIS A 251 -21.68 -7.17 0.38
CA HIS A 251 -21.04 -6.47 1.48
C HIS A 251 -21.40 -4.99 1.61
N LEU A 252 -22.02 -4.41 0.58
CA LEU A 252 -22.35 -2.99 0.48
C LEU A 252 -23.10 -2.45 1.72
N GLY A 253 -24.14 -3.16 2.19
CA GLY A 253 -24.90 -2.75 3.37
C GLY A 253 -24.12 -2.77 4.69
N ALA A 254 -22.96 -3.42 4.77
CA ALA A 254 -22.06 -3.31 5.92
C ALA A 254 -21.24 -2.04 5.85
N LEU A 255 -20.72 -1.70 4.67
CA LEU A 255 -19.99 -0.44 4.43
C LEU A 255 -20.89 0.78 4.69
N GLU A 256 -22.12 0.78 4.17
CA GLU A 256 -23.12 1.82 4.43
C GLU A 256 -23.28 2.11 5.92
N ARG A 257 -23.44 1.05 6.73
CA ARG A 257 -23.58 1.20 8.18
C ARG A 257 -22.31 1.69 8.87
N GLY A 258 -21.15 1.29 8.37
CA GLY A 258 -19.86 1.79 8.85
C GLY A 258 -19.70 3.28 8.56
N LEU A 259 -20.03 3.72 7.34
CA LEU A 259 -19.99 5.14 6.98
C LEU A 259 -21.06 5.94 7.74
N CYS A 260 -22.25 5.39 7.96
CA CYS A 260 -23.28 6.02 8.82
C CYS A 260 -22.78 6.23 10.26
N PHE A 261 -21.86 5.41 10.76
CA PHE A 261 -21.17 5.71 12.02
C PHE A 261 -20.26 6.92 11.88
N ALA A 262 -19.46 7.00 10.81
CA ALA A 262 -18.58 8.14 10.54
C ALA A 262 -19.34 9.45 10.34
N GLU A 263 -20.51 9.42 9.67
CA GLU A 263 -21.39 10.58 9.48
C GLU A 263 -21.81 11.28 10.78
N ARG A 264 -21.86 10.55 11.92
CA ARG A 264 -22.18 11.14 13.24
C ARG A 264 -21.12 12.11 13.75
N PHE A 265 -19.94 12.09 13.16
CA PHE A 265 -18.84 12.99 13.47
C PHE A 265 -18.76 14.18 12.51
N LEU A 266 -19.68 14.26 11.53
CA LEU A 266 -19.83 15.42 10.66
C LEU A 266 -20.69 16.49 11.34
N ASP A 267 -20.19 17.72 11.32
CA ASP A 267 -21.01 18.86 11.70
C ASP A 267 -21.91 19.34 10.53
N GLN A 268 -22.73 20.34 10.81
CA GLN A 268 -23.66 20.90 9.83
C GLN A 268 -22.95 21.52 8.60
N ASN A 269 -21.68 21.91 8.73
CA ASN A 269 -20.87 22.50 7.66
C ASN A 269 -20.12 21.43 6.85
N GLY A 270 -20.17 20.16 7.25
CA GLY A 270 -19.47 19.07 6.60
C GLY A 270 -18.05 18.87 7.08
N ARG A 271 -17.66 19.45 8.23
CA ARG A 271 -16.38 19.17 8.87
C ARG A 271 -16.46 17.86 9.65
N LEU A 272 -15.47 17.00 9.44
CA LEU A 272 -15.32 15.75 10.17
C LEU A 272 -14.52 15.98 11.46
N TRP A 273 -15.15 15.75 12.61
CA TRP A 273 -14.54 15.81 13.94
C TRP A 273 -14.01 14.44 14.33
N GLY A 274 -12.94 14.03 13.68
CA GLY A 274 -12.35 12.72 13.86
C GLY A 274 -10.87 12.72 13.55
N ASP A 275 -10.21 11.74 14.09
CA ASP A 275 -8.79 11.53 14.00
C ASP A 275 -8.43 10.55 12.89
N VAL A 276 -7.19 10.65 12.42
CA VAL A 276 -6.60 9.75 11.45
C VAL A 276 -5.59 8.83 12.14
N TYR A 277 -5.58 7.57 11.76
CA TYR A 277 -4.73 6.56 12.41
C TYR A 277 -3.27 6.59 12.00
N TYR A 278 -2.91 7.35 11.00
CA TYR A 278 -1.53 7.38 10.50
C TYR A 278 -0.50 7.83 11.54
N GLU A 279 -0.95 8.56 12.56
CA GLU A 279 -0.10 9.21 13.56
C GLU A 279 -0.63 8.96 14.96
N ASP A 280 -0.20 7.90 15.58
CA ASP A 280 -0.70 7.50 16.89
C ASP A 280 0.06 8.15 18.06
N GLN A 281 1.12 8.92 17.81
CA GLN A 281 1.89 9.68 18.80
C GLN A 281 1.71 11.20 18.70
N VAL A 282 1.01 11.70 17.68
CA VAL A 282 0.66 13.11 17.59
C VAL A 282 -0.70 13.35 18.23
N MET A 283 -0.83 14.43 19.01
CA MET A 283 -2.00 14.69 19.86
C MET A 283 -3.10 15.46 19.11
N LYS A 284 -3.54 14.94 17.95
CA LYS A 284 -4.54 15.58 17.08
C LYS A 284 -5.97 15.29 17.55
N ASP A 285 -6.40 15.93 18.62
CA ASP A 285 -7.78 15.80 19.11
C ASP A 285 -8.68 16.91 18.56
N GLY A 286 -9.35 16.64 17.45
CA GLY A 286 -10.22 17.64 16.83
C GLY A 286 -10.65 17.27 15.42
N ALA A 287 -10.56 18.24 14.53
CA ALA A 287 -10.83 18.11 13.11
C ALA A 287 -9.48 18.11 12.35
N ASN A 288 -9.17 16.99 11.72
CA ASN A 288 -7.90 16.75 11.06
C ASN A 288 -8.06 16.87 9.53
N ALA A 289 -7.18 17.64 8.88
CA ALA A 289 -7.27 17.88 7.43
C ALA A 289 -7.08 16.60 6.61
N GLN A 290 -6.16 15.71 7.03
CA GLN A 290 -5.94 14.42 6.37
C GLN A 290 -7.20 13.55 6.44
N ALA A 291 -7.81 13.43 7.64
CA ALA A 291 -9.04 12.65 7.82
C ALA A 291 -10.20 13.20 6.98
N GLN A 292 -10.28 14.52 6.83
CA GLN A 292 -11.26 15.16 5.95
C GLN A 292 -11.03 14.83 4.48
N ALA A 293 -9.78 14.88 4.02
CA ALA A 293 -9.43 14.53 2.64
C ALA A 293 -9.72 13.06 2.32
N PHE A 294 -9.33 12.14 3.19
CA PHE A 294 -9.67 10.72 3.09
C PHE A 294 -11.17 10.48 3.06
N ALA A 295 -11.92 11.17 3.91
CA ALA A 295 -13.37 11.05 3.95
C ALA A 295 -14.01 11.49 2.63
N VAL A 296 -13.60 12.64 2.06
CA VAL A 296 -14.10 13.07 0.74
C VAL A 296 -13.86 12.00 -0.30
N HIS A 297 -12.64 11.47 -0.36
CA HIS A 297 -12.28 10.43 -1.32
C HIS A 297 -13.12 9.16 -1.12
N SER A 298 -13.18 8.65 0.10
CA SER A 298 -13.93 7.43 0.42
C SER A 298 -15.43 7.55 0.13
N PHE A 299 -16.06 8.69 0.45
CA PHE A 299 -17.48 8.90 0.13
C PHE A 299 -17.73 9.00 -1.38
N ARG A 300 -16.77 9.52 -2.17
CA ARG A 300 -16.83 9.45 -3.64
C ARG A 300 -16.74 8.01 -4.14
N LEU A 301 -15.82 7.21 -3.60
CA LEU A 301 -15.69 5.79 -3.96
C LEU A 301 -16.94 4.99 -3.55
N MET A 302 -17.52 5.30 -2.39
CA MET A 302 -18.78 4.67 -1.98
C MET A 302 -19.91 5.01 -2.95
N ALA A 303 -20.02 6.26 -3.41
CA ALA A 303 -20.99 6.64 -4.44
C ALA A 303 -20.79 5.84 -5.74
N ARG A 304 -19.54 5.58 -6.14
CA ARG A 304 -19.22 4.72 -7.30
C ARG A 304 -19.64 3.27 -7.07
N LEU A 305 -19.32 2.68 -5.91
CA LEU A 305 -19.74 1.32 -5.55
C LEU A 305 -21.26 1.16 -5.57
N GLU A 306 -22.00 2.16 -5.07
CA GLU A 306 -23.47 2.18 -5.12
C GLU A 306 -24.01 2.27 -6.57
N THR A 307 -23.33 3.06 -7.42
CA THR A 307 -23.66 3.16 -8.85
C THR A 307 -23.43 1.83 -9.55
N ILE A 308 -22.29 1.18 -9.29
CA ILE A 308 -21.94 -0.15 -9.83
C ILE A 308 -22.98 -1.20 -9.39
N ALA A 309 -23.48 -1.10 -8.16
CA ALA A 309 -24.50 -1.98 -7.62
C ALA A 309 -25.94 -1.61 -8.08
N GLY A 310 -26.11 -0.50 -8.82
CA GLY A 310 -27.41 -0.03 -9.31
C GLY A 310 -28.27 0.71 -8.27
N VAL A 311 -27.70 1.17 -7.16
CA VAL A 311 -28.42 1.83 -6.06
C VAL A 311 -28.27 3.35 -6.13
N ASN A 312 -28.82 3.95 -7.16
CA ASN A 312 -28.63 5.36 -7.53
C ASN A 312 -29.01 6.37 -6.43
N GLU A 313 -30.02 6.09 -5.59
CA GLU A 313 -30.41 6.98 -4.50
C GLU A 313 -29.28 7.14 -3.49
N LYS A 314 -28.65 6.02 -3.09
CA LYS A 314 -27.53 6.03 -2.16
C LYS A 314 -26.26 6.61 -2.79
N ALA A 315 -26.01 6.32 -4.06
CA ALA A 315 -24.94 6.96 -4.82
C ALA A 315 -25.03 8.49 -4.75
N ASN A 316 -26.22 9.04 -4.99
CA ASN A 316 -26.49 10.47 -4.89
C ASN A 316 -26.33 11.02 -3.45
N HIS A 317 -26.70 10.24 -2.44
CA HIS A 317 -26.49 10.62 -1.03
C HIS A 317 -24.99 10.78 -0.72
N TYR A 318 -24.17 9.78 -1.02
CA TYR A 318 -22.73 9.82 -0.75
C TYR A 318 -22.01 10.88 -1.58
N ALA A 319 -22.40 11.09 -2.83
CA ALA A 319 -21.84 12.15 -3.66
C ALA A 319 -22.14 13.56 -3.06
N LYS A 320 -23.34 13.79 -2.55
CA LYS A 320 -23.70 15.06 -1.86
C LYS A 320 -22.90 15.27 -0.58
N LEU A 321 -22.69 14.21 0.21
CA LEU A 321 -21.85 14.28 1.41
C LEU A 321 -20.40 14.61 1.04
N ALA A 322 -19.81 13.91 0.07
CA ALA A 322 -18.46 14.18 -0.39
C ALA A 322 -18.29 15.64 -0.85
N ASN A 323 -19.23 16.17 -1.64
CA ASN A 323 -19.20 17.56 -2.09
C ASN A 323 -19.29 18.56 -0.94
N ARG A 324 -20.13 18.31 0.07
CA ARG A 324 -20.24 19.16 1.26
C ARG A 324 -18.94 19.15 2.09
N MET A 325 -18.33 17.98 2.23
CA MET A 325 -17.08 17.81 2.95
C MET A 325 -15.92 18.46 2.21
N GLN A 326 -15.84 18.32 0.87
CA GLN A 326 -14.87 19.02 0.03
C GLN A 326 -15.05 20.55 0.15
N HIS A 327 -16.28 21.03 0.07
CA HIS A 327 -16.56 22.47 0.23
C HIS A 327 -16.04 23.01 1.56
N ASN A 328 -16.24 22.26 2.67
CA ASN A 328 -15.67 22.63 3.97
C ASN A 328 -14.14 22.60 3.94
N TYR A 329 -13.53 21.56 3.35
CA TYR A 329 -12.07 21.40 3.32
C TYR A 329 -11.36 22.61 2.76
N ILE A 330 -11.89 23.16 1.66
CA ILE A 330 -11.27 24.29 0.95
C ILE A 330 -11.61 25.67 1.53
N GLN A 331 -12.46 25.76 2.58
CA GLN A 331 -12.75 27.04 3.22
C GLN A 331 -11.54 27.55 4.01
N PRO A 332 -11.41 28.89 4.14
CA PRO A 332 -10.41 29.47 5.03
C PRO A 332 -10.58 29.02 6.50
N VAL A 333 -9.46 28.93 7.22
CA VAL A 333 -9.48 28.75 8.67
C VAL A 333 -10.15 29.94 9.36
N PRO A 334 -10.88 29.74 10.48
CA PRO A 334 -11.14 28.48 11.14
C PRO A 334 -12.38 27.75 10.59
N GLY A 335 -13.01 28.21 9.52
CA GLY A 335 -14.20 27.64 8.91
C GLY A 335 -13.90 26.32 8.17
N GLY A 336 -12.76 26.22 7.54
CA GLY A 336 -12.20 25.05 6.86
C GLY A 336 -10.74 24.86 7.25
N TYR A 337 -9.92 24.42 6.29
CA TYR A 337 -8.52 24.08 6.56
C TYR A 337 -7.51 24.91 5.76
N TRP A 338 -7.96 25.83 4.91
CA TRP A 338 -7.09 26.63 4.07
C TRP A 338 -6.50 27.83 4.82
N SER A 339 -5.16 27.94 4.91
CA SER A 339 -4.47 29.15 5.35
C SER A 339 -4.34 30.11 4.17
N GLU A 340 -5.10 31.22 4.18
CA GLU A 340 -4.99 32.25 3.12
C GLU A 340 -3.67 33.00 3.19
N GLN A 341 -3.12 33.13 4.40
CA GLN A 341 -1.87 33.83 4.62
C GLN A 341 -0.68 33.06 4.04
N ASP A 342 -0.65 31.75 4.26
CA ASP A 342 0.51 30.90 3.98
C ASP A 342 0.28 29.96 2.79
N SER A 343 -0.92 30.01 2.19
CA SER A 343 -1.29 29.30 0.96
C SER A 343 -1.14 27.78 1.01
N HIS A 344 -1.47 27.18 2.16
CA HIS A 344 -1.46 25.73 2.37
C HIS A 344 -2.65 25.27 3.23
N TYR A 345 -2.83 23.96 3.36
CA TYR A 345 -3.79 23.37 4.30
C TYR A 345 -3.11 23.14 5.64
N VAL A 346 -3.72 23.65 6.72
CA VAL A 346 -3.28 23.44 8.10
C VAL A 346 -3.40 21.97 8.49
N ASP A 347 -2.70 21.55 9.52
CA ASP A 347 -2.67 20.15 9.92
C ASP A 347 -3.98 19.74 10.64
N TRP A 348 -4.35 20.43 11.73
CA TRP A 348 -5.64 20.18 12.40
C TRP A 348 -6.16 21.42 13.15
N ILE A 349 -7.43 21.35 13.54
CA ILE A 349 -8.11 22.33 14.41
C ILE A 349 -8.61 21.56 15.63
N ASP A 350 -8.17 21.96 16.81
CA ASP A 350 -8.56 21.28 18.04
C ASP A 350 -10.03 21.56 18.45
N ARG A 351 -10.51 20.90 19.50
CA ARG A 351 -11.88 21.07 20.00
C ARG A 351 -12.14 22.43 20.63
N GLN A 352 -11.11 23.19 20.96
CA GLN A 352 -11.17 24.56 21.45
C GLN A 352 -11.17 25.59 20.30
N GLY A 353 -10.97 25.14 19.07
CA GLY A 353 -10.88 25.97 17.88
C GLY A 353 -9.50 26.56 17.61
N VAL A 354 -8.48 26.07 18.31
CA VAL A 354 -7.08 26.45 18.03
C VAL A 354 -6.64 25.78 16.74
N VAL A 355 -6.05 26.58 15.85
CA VAL A 355 -5.48 26.11 14.59
C VAL A 355 -4.03 25.70 14.85
N HIS A 356 -3.71 24.44 14.52
CA HIS A 356 -2.36 23.90 14.53
C HIS A 356 -1.83 23.93 13.09
N ASP A 357 -1.09 25.00 12.80
CA ASP A 357 -0.70 25.36 11.45
C ASP A 357 0.71 24.81 11.14
N HIS A 358 0.79 23.48 11.06
CA HIS A 358 1.99 22.79 10.62
C HIS A 358 1.88 22.45 9.14
N ILE A 359 3.00 22.56 8.40
CA ILE A 359 3.06 22.10 7.02
C ILE A 359 3.25 20.60 7.02
N HIS A 360 2.13 19.90 6.86
CA HIS A 360 2.09 18.45 6.85
C HIS A 360 1.91 17.94 5.42
N LEU A 361 2.75 16.97 5.01
CA LEU A 361 2.75 16.41 3.65
C LEU A 361 1.36 15.93 3.25
N LEU A 362 0.72 15.08 4.05
CA LEU A 362 -0.57 14.50 3.68
C LEU A 362 -1.71 15.52 3.66
N SER A 363 -1.74 16.49 4.57
CA SER A 363 -2.76 17.55 4.57
C SER A 363 -2.76 18.33 3.26
N ASN A 364 -1.62 18.41 2.59
CA ASN A 364 -1.44 19.13 1.33
C ASN A 364 -1.47 18.20 0.11
N ALA A 365 -0.66 17.16 0.06
CA ALA A 365 -0.55 16.25 -1.08
C ALA A 365 -1.88 15.55 -1.43
N LEU A 366 -2.67 15.13 -0.43
CA LEU A 366 -3.97 14.49 -0.65
C LEU A 366 -4.97 15.42 -1.34
N SER A 367 -4.87 16.73 -1.12
CA SER A 367 -5.75 17.70 -1.78
C SER A 367 -5.57 17.70 -3.30
N VAL A 368 -4.33 17.51 -3.76
CA VAL A 368 -3.99 17.38 -5.19
C VAL A 368 -4.36 15.99 -5.70
N THR A 369 -3.94 14.95 -5.00
CA THR A 369 -4.14 13.54 -5.40
C THR A 369 -5.62 13.18 -5.51
N PHE A 370 -6.46 13.70 -4.62
CA PHE A 370 -7.90 13.43 -4.63
C PHE A 370 -8.72 14.48 -5.41
N GLY A 371 -8.06 15.44 -6.07
CA GLY A 371 -8.72 16.47 -6.87
C GLY A 371 -9.69 17.30 -6.03
N LEU A 372 -9.24 17.81 -4.89
CA LEU A 372 -10.07 18.64 -4.00
C LEU A 372 -10.02 20.12 -4.36
N ASN A 373 -8.96 20.56 -5.03
CA ASN A 373 -8.63 21.95 -5.30
C ASN A 373 -9.10 22.42 -6.68
N ASP A 374 -9.24 23.72 -6.81
CA ASP A 374 -9.16 24.39 -8.11
C ASP A 374 -7.68 24.50 -8.59
N PRO A 375 -7.43 24.85 -9.86
CA PRO A 375 -6.06 24.95 -10.40
C PRO A 375 -5.15 25.90 -9.63
N ALA A 376 -5.65 27.06 -9.20
CA ALA A 376 -4.84 28.07 -8.50
C ALA A 376 -4.36 27.55 -7.13
N ARG A 377 -5.23 26.85 -6.41
CA ARG A 377 -4.85 26.19 -5.14
C ARG A 377 -3.89 25.02 -5.36
N ASN A 378 -4.07 24.25 -6.43
CA ASN A 378 -3.10 23.23 -6.78
C ASN A 378 -1.70 23.82 -6.98
N ASP A 379 -1.58 24.94 -7.68
CA ASP A 379 -0.30 25.63 -7.89
C ASP A 379 0.30 26.11 -6.56
N ALA A 380 -0.52 26.67 -5.68
CA ALA A 380 -0.07 27.14 -4.37
C ALA A 380 0.41 25.96 -3.48
N VAL A 381 -0.37 24.88 -3.39
CA VAL A 381 0.01 23.67 -2.63
C VAL A 381 1.28 23.05 -3.20
N ASN A 382 1.40 22.99 -4.52
CA ASN A 382 2.61 22.50 -5.18
C ASN A 382 3.85 23.33 -4.81
N ALA A 383 3.72 24.65 -4.79
CA ALA A 383 4.83 25.53 -4.41
C ALA A 383 5.26 25.32 -2.96
N VAL A 384 4.31 25.12 -2.04
CA VAL A 384 4.62 24.83 -0.63
C VAL A 384 5.31 23.47 -0.48
N ILE A 385 4.80 22.41 -1.11
CA ILE A 385 5.44 21.08 -1.04
C ILE A 385 6.86 21.14 -1.63
N GLU A 386 7.05 21.82 -2.76
CA GLU A 386 8.36 22.00 -3.38
C GLU A 386 9.34 22.77 -2.47
N GLN A 387 8.85 23.76 -1.73
CA GLN A 387 9.67 24.51 -0.76
C GLN A 387 10.17 23.62 0.39
N TYR A 388 9.40 22.58 0.75
CA TYR A 388 9.72 21.66 1.84
C TYR A 388 10.26 20.30 1.36
N ASP A 389 10.60 20.15 0.08
CA ASP A 389 11.08 18.90 -0.48
C ASP A 389 12.34 18.35 0.20
N ASP A 390 13.25 19.20 0.64
CA ASP A 390 14.46 18.82 1.38
C ASP A 390 14.12 18.19 2.74
N VAL A 391 13.02 18.58 3.36
CA VAL A 391 12.49 17.97 4.59
C VAL A 391 11.75 16.67 4.26
N PHE A 392 10.79 16.72 3.33
CA PHE A 392 9.94 15.58 3.02
C PHE A 392 10.69 14.42 2.38
N GLN A 393 11.74 14.69 1.60
CA GLN A 393 12.55 13.69 0.91
C GLN A 393 13.73 13.16 1.74
N LYS A 394 13.71 13.33 3.08
CA LYS A 394 14.71 12.71 3.94
C LYS A 394 14.68 11.19 3.76
N PHE A 395 15.83 10.61 3.99
CA PHE A 395 16.10 9.21 3.72
C PHE A 395 15.25 8.19 4.45
N PRO A 396 15.11 7.03 3.84
CA PRO A 396 14.92 6.70 2.43
C PRO A 396 13.51 7.02 2.03
N SER A 397 12.76 7.43 2.96
CA SER A 397 11.37 7.70 2.95
C SER A 397 11.14 9.13 3.33
N PHE A 398 10.02 9.42 3.53
CA PHE A 398 9.37 10.64 3.33
C PHE A 398 8.77 10.99 4.67
N VAL A 399 9.38 11.97 5.30
CA VAL A 399 8.94 12.52 6.59
C VAL A 399 7.61 13.23 6.40
N ALA A 400 6.70 13.08 7.34
CA ALA A 400 5.36 13.66 7.24
C ALA A 400 5.34 15.17 7.38
N ALA A 401 6.25 15.72 8.21
CA ALA A 401 6.30 17.14 8.54
C ALA A 401 7.69 17.53 9.05
N LYS A 402 7.93 18.82 9.18
CA LYS A 402 9.11 19.32 9.90
C LYS A 402 8.87 19.16 11.40
N ILE A 403 9.51 18.17 11.99
CA ILE A 403 9.24 17.69 13.35
C ILE A 403 9.51 18.78 14.40
N GLU A 404 10.51 19.62 14.16
CA GLU A 404 10.92 20.70 15.04
C GLU A 404 9.85 21.80 15.24
N ASP A 405 8.86 21.85 14.35
CA ASP A 405 7.75 22.80 14.45
C ASP A 405 6.67 22.35 15.46
N TYR A 406 6.71 21.08 15.90
CA TYR A 406 5.76 20.54 16.87
C TYR A 406 6.23 20.75 18.32
N THR A 407 5.31 21.14 19.17
CA THR A 407 5.55 21.37 20.60
C THR A 407 5.47 20.08 21.43
N GLU A 408 6.02 20.08 22.64
CA GLU A 408 5.90 18.94 23.59
C GLU A 408 4.45 18.59 23.95
N SER A 409 3.53 19.54 23.87
CA SER A 409 2.10 19.30 24.11
C SER A 409 1.43 18.57 22.96
N GLU A 410 1.93 18.73 21.73
CA GLU A 410 1.42 18.11 20.51
C GLU A 410 2.03 16.73 20.26
N ILE A 411 3.18 16.44 20.85
CA ILE A 411 3.86 15.15 20.70
C ILE A 411 3.52 14.23 21.89
N GLY A 412 3.18 12.99 21.60
CA GLY A 412 2.92 11.97 22.60
C GLY A 412 4.19 11.52 23.34
N VAL A 413 4.01 10.83 24.46
CA VAL A 413 5.13 10.33 25.30
C VAL A 413 6.06 9.37 24.54
N GLY A 414 5.63 8.81 23.42
CA GLY A 414 6.46 8.01 22.51
C GLY A 414 7.37 8.85 21.61
N GLY A 415 7.30 10.19 21.68
CA GLY A 415 8.08 11.08 20.81
C GLY A 415 7.44 11.30 19.43
N PRO A 416 8.14 11.99 18.52
CA PRO A 416 7.66 12.31 17.17
C PRO A 416 7.75 11.13 16.17
N TYR A 417 7.77 9.92 16.66
CA TYR A 417 7.94 8.68 15.93
C TYR A 417 7.06 8.58 14.67
N ASP A 418 5.78 9.00 14.75
CA ASP A 418 4.86 8.91 13.63
C ASP A 418 5.14 9.93 12.51
N LEU A 419 5.83 11.01 12.82
CA LEU A 419 6.22 12.01 11.84
C LEU A 419 7.51 11.65 11.11
N CYS A 420 8.22 10.62 11.60
CA CYS A 420 9.44 10.12 10.99
C CYS A 420 9.15 9.38 9.69
N ALA A 421 10.23 9.14 8.99
CA ALA A 421 10.25 8.43 7.72
C ALA A 421 9.51 7.09 7.75
N ALA A 422 8.47 6.95 6.95
CA ALA A 422 7.62 5.77 6.86
C ALA A 422 7.09 5.50 5.45
N GLY A 423 6.86 4.23 5.13
CA GLY A 423 6.30 3.81 3.85
C GLY A 423 4.91 4.41 3.58
N ARG A 424 4.09 4.60 4.62
CA ARG A 424 2.75 5.20 4.49
C ARG A 424 2.78 6.62 3.90
N TYR A 425 3.73 7.43 4.30
CA TYR A 425 3.89 8.78 3.74
C TYR A 425 4.41 8.72 2.32
N TRP A 426 5.37 7.83 2.06
CA TRP A 426 5.87 7.59 0.72
C TRP A 426 4.78 7.13 -0.25
N CYS A 427 3.89 6.25 0.17
CA CYS A 427 2.75 5.82 -0.67
C CYS A 427 1.96 7.00 -1.22
N HIS A 428 1.67 7.99 -0.38
CA HIS A 428 0.90 9.16 -0.78
C HIS A 428 1.74 10.22 -1.51
N ASP A 429 3.01 10.40 -1.10
CA ASP A 429 3.93 11.27 -1.84
C ASP A 429 4.15 10.76 -3.27
N ALA A 430 4.34 9.46 -3.45
CA ALA A 430 4.49 8.87 -4.78
C ALA A 430 3.27 9.13 -5.68
N LYS A 431 2.05 8.98 -5.14
CA LYS A 431 0.81 9.32 -5.87
C LYS A 431 0.75 10.80 -6.24
N TYR A 432 1.15 11.68 -5.33
CA TYR A 432 1.27 13.11 -5.59
C TYR A 432 2.30 13.38 -6.71
N ARG A 433 3.49 12.75 -6.65
CA ARG A 433 4.53 12.93 -7.70
C ARG A 433 4.06 12.39 -9.05
N ARG A 434 3.32 11.31 -9.08
CA ARG A 434 2.67 10.84 -10.31
C ARG A 434 1.71 11.90 -10.86
N GLU A 435 0.88 12.54 -10.03
CA GLU A 435 -0.01 13.62 -10.51
C GLU A 435 0.77 14.82 -11.06
N LYS A 436 1.94 15.09 -10.53
CA LYS A 436 2.88 16.10 -11.04
C LYS A 436 3.65 15.66 -12.30
N ALA A 437 3.52 14.41 -12.75
CA ALA A 437 4.31 13.81 -13.82
C ALA A 437 5.83 13.82 -13.54
N ASP A 438 6.25 13.68 -12.27
CA ASP A 438 7.65 13.69 -11.84
C ASP A 438 8.26 12.29 -11.84
N ALA A 439 8.43 11.73 -13.04
CA ALA A 439 8.99 10.39 -13.23
C ALA A 439 10.41 10.25 -12.66
N ALA A 440 11.22 11.29 -12.74
CA ALA A 440 12.60 11.28 -12.26
C ALA A 440 12.67 11.17 -10.74
N LEU A 441 11.81 11.86 -10.02
CA LEU A 441 11.76 11.75 -8.55
C LEU A 441 11.19 10.40 -8.11
N LEU A 442 10.12 9.92 -8.75
CA LEU A 442 9.58 8.57 -8.49
C LEU A 442 10.65 7.50 -8.66
N LYS A 443 11.43 7.55 -9.74
CA LYS A 443 12.55 6.63 -9.97
C LYS A 443 13.56 6.71 -8.83
N ARG A 444 14.01 7.91 -8.46
CA ARG A 444 14.97 8.10 -7.34
C ARG A 444 14.44 7.56 -6.02
N GLN A 445 13.15 7.73 -5.74
CA GLN A 445 12.51 7.21 -4.54
C GLN A 445 12.58 5.68 -4.50
N LEU A 446 12.19 5.03 -5.60
CA LEU A 446 12.27 3.57 -5.75
C LEU A 446 13.71 3.06 -5.60
N GLU A 447 14.67 3.73 -6.25
CA GLU A 447 16.09 3.36 -6.17
C GLU A 447 16.64 3.47 -4.73
N ARG A 448 16.29 4.53 -4.02
CA ARG A 448 16.73 4.73 -2.61
C ARG A 448 16.17 3.66 -1.68
N VAL A 449 14.89 3.32 -1.84
CA VAL A 449 14.28 2.25 -1.04
C VAL A 449 14.87 0.89 -1.40
N ALA A 450 15.07 0.59 -2.67
CA ALA A 450 15.72 -0.65 -3.11
C ALA A 450 17.16 -0.78 -2.59
N GLN A 451 17.92 0.32 -2.60
CA GLN A 451 19.28 0.36 -2.07
C GLN A 451 19.30 0.09 -0.57
N GLN A 452 18.42 0.72 0.19
CA GLN A 452 18.32 0.49 1.63
C GLN A 452 17.88 -0.94 1.94
N ALA A 453 16.89 -1.45 1.20
CA ALA A 453 16.45 -2.81 1.35
C ALA A 453 17.59 -3.82 1.11
N GLY A 454 18.43 -3.59 0.10
CA GLY A 454 19.63 -4.38 -0.14
C GLY A 454 20.61 -4.34 1.04
N ALA A 455 20.83 -3.16 1.63
CA ALA A 455 21.70 -2.99 2.81
C ALA A 455 21.14 -3.70 4.06
N ASP A 456 19.81 -3.77 4.19
CA ASP A 456 19.11 -4.46 5.28
C ASP A 456 18.78 -5.94 4.95
N ASN A 457 19.33 -6.46 3.86
CA ASN A 457 19.03 -7.81 3.38
C ASN A 457 17.52 -8.08 3.19
N PHE A 458 16.77 -7.07 2.77
CA PHE A 458 15.32 -7.06 2.61
C PHE A 458 14.52 -7.32 3.91
N ASP A 459 15.17 -7.24 5.05
CA ASP A 459 14.53 -7.29 6.37
C ASP A 459 14.29 -5.86 6.87
N MET A 460 13.41 -5.12 6.18
CA MET A 460 13.18 -3.71 6.47
C MET A 460 12.45 -3.49 7.80
N GLY A 461 12.86 -2.43 8.48
CA GLY A 461 12.20 -1.96 9.71
C GLY A 461 11.04 -1.02 9.45
N GLU A 462 10.41 -0.61 10.53
CA GLU A 462 9.21 0.24 10.48
C GLU A 462 9.53 1.71 10.18
N ARG A 463 10.63 2.24 10.70
CA ARG A 463 11.02 3.67 10.60
C ARG A 463 12.51 3.83 10.35
N TYR A 464 12.86 4.85 9.59
CA TYR A 464 14.22 5.11 9.12
C TYR A 464 14.65 6.57 9.35
N ASP A 465 14.52 7.16 10.45
CA ASP A 465 15.16 8.44 10.75
C ASP A 465 15.97 8.35 12.04
N MET A 466 17.29 8.32 11.91
CA MET A 466 18.24 8.18 13.02
C MET A 466 18.20 9.34 14.02
N ASN A 467 17.73 10.52 13.62
CA ASN A 467 17.69 11.69 14.47
C ASN A 467 16.51 11.67 15.46
N TYR A 468 15.50 10.81 15.22
CA TYR A 468 14.25 10.78 15.97
C TYR A 468 13.97 9.38 16.53
N ILE A 469 14.93 8.86 17.28
CA ILE A 469 14.88 7.52 17.87
C ILE A 469 14.10 7.54 19.18
N TYR A 470 12.82 7.30 19.16
CA TYR A 470 12.01 7.22 20.37
C TYR A 470 11.45 5.84 20.66
N TYR A 471 11.34 5.02 19.65
CA TYR A 471 10.88 3.64 19.74
C TYR A 471 12.05 2.71 19.48
N ASN A 472 12.86 2.50 20.49
CA ASN A 472 13.93 1.52 20.39
C ASN A 472 13.38 0.15 20.82
N THR A 473 13.13 -0.71 19.88
CA THR A 473 12.64 -2.07 20.13
C THR A 473 13.76 -3.08 20.16
N GLY A 474 14.95 -2.72 19.80
CA GLY A 474 16.09 -3.61 19.79
C GLY A 474 17.39 -2.89 20.09
N GLU A 475 18.25 -3.56 20.84
CA GLU A 475 19.61 -3.12 21.12
C GLU A 475 20.55 -3.28 19.92
N ASP A 476 20.03 -3.63 18.73
CA ASP A 476 20.87 -3.84 17.56
C ASP A 476 21.24 -2.52 16.89
N SER A 477 22.28 -1.89 17.44
CA SER A 477 22.87 -0.66 16.89
C SER A 477 23.48 -0.79 15.48
N ARG A 478 23.44 -1.99 14.89
CA ARG A 478 23.96 -2.25 13.54
C ARG A 478 22.93 -1.94 12.47
N ARG A 479 21.65 -1.78 12.83
CA ARG A 479 20.55 -1.49 11.90
C ARG A 479 20.21 -0.01 11.87
N ASN A 480 19.95 0.52 10.68
CA ASN A 480 19.59 1.91 10.46
C ASN A 480 18.08 2.18 10.57
N TRP A 481 17.34 1.34 11.27
CA TRP A 481 15.89 1.46 11.40
C TRP A 481 15.44 1.31 12.87
N HIS A 482 14.22 1.77 13.11
CA HIS A 482 13.57 1.75 14.42
C HIS A 482 12.16 1.22 14.31
N GLY A 483 11.57 0.84 15.44
CA GLY A 483 10.25 0.21 15.48
C GLY A 483 10.36 -1.30 15.36
N SER A 484 9.38 -1.94 14.71
CA SER A 484 9.36 -3.38 14.52
C SER A 484 10.26 -3.82 13.37
N PRO A 485 11.03 -4.91 13.54
CA PRO A 485 11.77 -5.55 12.45
C PRO A 485 10.82 -6.30 11.51
N SER A 486 11.31 -6.66 10.35
CA SER A 486 10.55 -7.42 9.35
C SER A 486 9.17 -6.83 9.11
N TYR A 487 9.13 -5.50 8.96
CA TYR A 487 7.87 -4.76 8.91
C TYR A 487 7.32 -4.71 7.49
N TYR A 488 6.00 -4.76 7.37
CA TYR A 488 5.30 -4.92 6.09
C TYR A 488 5.33 -3.69 5.18
N GLU A 489 5.46 -2.50 5.75
CA GLU A 489 5.02 -1.24 5.11
C GLU A 489 5.83 -0.91 3.86
N TYR A 490 7.16 -0.77 3.97
CA TYR A 490 8.02 -0.48 2.82
C TYR A 490 7.95 -1.53 1.70
N PRO A 491 7.99 -2.84 2.01
CA PRO A 491 7.88 -3.86 0.97
C PRO A 491 6.60 -3.76 0.14
N ASN A 492 5.45 -3.60 0.82
CA ASN A 492 4.15 -3.52 0.12
C ASN A 492 4.00 -2.21 -0.64
N VAL A 493 4.44 -1.09 -0.04
CA VAL A 493 4.41 0.23 -0.69
C VAL A 493 5.36 0.28 -1.89
N PHE A 494 6.53 -0.37 -1.81
CA PHE A 494 7.44 -0.46 -2.95
C PHE A 494 6.76 -1.09 -4.17
N LEU A 495 6.04 -2.19 -3.97
CA LEU A 495 5.32 -2.87 -5.05
C LEU A 495 4.17 -2.01 -5.60
N ASP A 496 3.41 -1.36 -4.71
CA ASP A 496 2.33 -0.44 -5.12
C ASP A 496 2.87 0.73 -5.95
N VAL A 497 3.91 1.40 -5.46
CA VAL A 497 4.52 2.54 -6.14
C VAL A 497 5.18 2.13 -7.46
N LEU A 498 5.92 1.02 -7.47
CA LEU A 498 6.56 0.53 -8.71
C LEU A 498 5.51 0.22 -9.77
N VAL A 499 4.54 -0.64 -9.45
CA VAL A 499 3.61 -1.15 -10.46
C VAL A 499 2.51 -0.14 -10.78
N HIS A 500 1.86 0.45 -9.77
CA HIS A 500 0.70 1.29 -10.00
C HIS A 500 1.07 2.75 -10.29
N ASP A 501 2.08 3.31 -9.63
CA ASP A 501 2.39 4.73 -9.78
C ASP A 501 3.49 5.00 -10.81
N PHE A 502 4.56 4.21 -10.84
CA PHE A 502 5.66 4.39 -11.78
C PHE A 502 5.41 3.68 -13.12
N LEU A 503 5.21 2.36 -13.12
CA LEU A 503 4.89 1.61 -14.36
C LEU A 503 3.47 1.88 -14.85
N GLY A 504 2.58 2.34 -13.99
CA GLY A 504 1.23 2.76 -14.35
C GLY A 504 0.29 1.63 -14.77
N ILE A 505 0.55 0.39 -14.36
CA ILE A 505 -0.35 -0.75 -14.59
C ILE A 505 -1.34 -0.77 -13.42
N ARG A 506 -2.55 -0.28 -13.64
CA ARG A 506 -3.53 -0.06 -12.56
C ARG A 506 -4.86 -0.78 -12.82
N PRO A 507 -5.56 -1.23 -11.76
CA PRO A 507 -6.97 -1.62 -11.88
C PRO A 507 -7.81 -0.47 -12.45
N ASP A 508 -8.81 -0.79 -13.29
CA ASP A 508 -9.73 0.19 -13.86
C ASP A 508 -11.19 -0.24 -13.64
N GLU A 509 -12.11 0.69 -13.52
CA GLU A 509 -13.52 0.38 -13.25
C GLU A 509 -14.24 -0.22 -14.47
N GLU A 510 -13.96 0.28 -15.67
CA GLU A 510 -14.66 -0.06 -16.91
C GLU A 510 -13.84 -0.97 -17.83
N ALA A 511 -12.50 -0.87 -17.78
CA ALA A 511 -11.58 -1.75 -18.47
C ALA A 511 -11.01 -2.81 -17.52
N ASP A 512 -10.27 -3.78 -18.07
CA ASP A 512 -9.53 -4.73 -17.23
C ASP A 512 -8.36 -4.03 -16.54
N LEU A 513 -7.69 -3.12 -17.27
CA LEU A 513 -6.54 -2.35 -16.78
C LEU A 513 -6.55 -0.93 -17.36
N LEU A 514 -5.98 -0.01 -16.59
CA LEU A 514 -5.49 1.29 -17.05
C LEU A 514 -3.97 1.22 -17.18
N ILE A 515 -3.45 1.54 -18.36
CA ILE A 515 -2.01 1.75 -18.61
C ILE A 515 -1.74 3.25 -18.66
N ALA A 516 -1.19 3.77 -17.59
CA ALA A 516 -0.92 5.19 -17.41
C ALA A 516 0.45 5.41 -16.75
N PRO A 517 1.54 5.11 -17.45
CA PRO A 517 2.89 5.17 -16.91
C PRO A 517 3.30 6.60 -16.52
N CYS A 518 4.07 6.68 -15.45
CA CYS A 518 4.85 7.86 -15.07
C CYS A 518 6.29 7.42 -14.84
N CYS A 519 6.91 6.83 -15.87
CA CYS A 519 8.24 6.24 -15.81
C CYS A 519 9.17 6.89 -16.85
N THR A 520 10.46 6.57 -16.74
CA THR A 520 11.48 7.09 -17.65
C THR A 520 11.47 6.36 -19.00
N ILE A 521 11.93 7.04 -20.04
CA ILE A 521 12.13 6.44 -21.37
C ILE A 521 13.11 5.26 -21.26
N GLY A 522 12.91 4.25 -22.10
CA GLY A 522 13.68 2.99 -22.05
C GLY A 522 13.11 1.96 -21.07
N THR A 523 11.94 2.25 -20.46
CA THR A 523 11.26 1.26 -19.61
C THR A 523 10.59 0.19 -20.44
N GLU A 524 10.88 -1.07 -20.09
CA GLU A 524 10.22 -2.28 -20.60
C GLU A 524 9.60 -3.04 -19.42
N VAL A 525 8.36 -3.46 -19.58
CA VAL A 525 7.67 -4.24 -18.55
C VAL A 525 6.86 -5.37 -19.16
N SER A 526 6.83 -6.49 -18.47
CA SER A 526 5.95 -7.62 -18.74
C SER A 526 5.47 -8.20 -17.41
N MET A 527 4.16 -8.34 -17.24
CA MET A 527 3.55 -8.94 -16.04
C MET A 527 2.47 -9.94 -16.46
N GLU A 528 2.73 -11.22 -16.24
CA GLU A 528 1.79 -12.30 -16.64
C GLU A 528 0.48 -12.25 -15.86
N SER A 529 0.51 -11.91 -14.58
CA SER A 529 -0.70 -11.77 -13.75
C SER A 529 -1.70 -10.77 -14.32
N PHE A 530 -1.22 -9.68 -14.90
CA PHE A 530 -2.04 -8.70 -15.59
C PHE A 530 -2.24 -9.06 -17.08
N GLY A 531 -1.44 -9.96 -17.63
CA GLY A 531 -1.47 -10.36 -19.03
C GLY A 531 -1.11 -9.23 -19.98
N VAL A 532 -0.22 -8.33 -19.58
CA VAL A 532 0.20 -7.16 -20.34
C VAL A 532 1.70 -7.01 -20.36
N ALA A 533 2.23 -6.58 -21.50
CA ALA A 533 3.60 -6.08 -21.64
C ALA A 533 3.57 -4.74 -22.36
N TYR A 534 4.52 -3.87 -22.07
CA TYR A 534 4.74 -2.66 -22.86
C TYR A 534 6.20 -2.26 -22.91
N GLN A 535 6.55 -1.51 -23.96
CA GLN A 535 7.85 -0.88 -24.14
C GLN A 535 7.67 0.60 -24.43
N LEU A 536 8.31 1.44 -23.62
CA LEU A 536 8.29 2.91 -23.74
C LEU A 536 9.59 3.40 -24.37
N SER A 537 9.47 4.17 -25.45
CA SER A 537 10.60 4.78 -26.16
C SER A 537 10.36 6.29 -26.35
N GLU A 538 11.37 7.01 -26.81
CA GLU A 538 11.24 8.43 -27.19
C GLU A 538 10.18 8.67 -28.28
N GLN A 539 9.89 7.66 -29.09
CA GLN A 539 8.98 7.75 -30.24
C GLN A 539 7.54 7.41 -29.88
N GLY A 540 7.32 6.77 -28.72
CA GLY A 540 6.02 6.34 -28.29
C GLY A 540 6.04 5.09 -27.42
N ILE A 541 4.91 4.41 -27.36
CA ILE A 541 4.74 3.18 -26.56
C ILE A 541 4.11 2.07 -27.41
N SER A 542 4.58 0.86 -27.22
CA SER A 542 3.96 -0.37 -27.71
C SER A 542 3.41 -1.17 -26.54
N ILE A 543 2.11 -1.47 -26.55
CA ILE A 543 1.41 -2.23 -25.50
C ILE A 543 0.91 -3.54 -26.11
N GLN A 544 1.21 -4.68 -25.49
CA GLN A 544 0.84 -6.00 -25.96
C GLN A 544 -0.02 -6.75 -24.94
N ASN A 545 -1.06 -7.42 -25.41
CA ASN A 545 -1.75 -8.43 -24.64
C ASN A 545 -0.97 -9.76 -24.72
N ILE A 546 -0.35 -10.15 -23.61
CA ILE A 546 0.43 -11.42 -23.51
C ILE A 546 -0.41 -12.56 -22.91
N SER A 547 -1.68 -12.31 -22.57
CA SER A 547 -2.58 -13.35 -22.07
C SER A 547 -3.23 -14.14 -23.22
N ASN A 548 -3.85 -15.26 -22.88
CA ASN A 548 -4.61 -16.10 -23.81
C ASN A 548 -6.07 -15.66 -24.00
N MET A 549 -6.50 -14.56 -23.37
CA MET A 549 -7.84 -14.01 -23.44
C MET A 549 -7.83 -12.56 -23.97
N PRO A 550 -8.90 -12.11 -24.65
CA PRO A 550 -9.01 -10.69 -24.99
C PRO A 550 -8.97 -9.81 -23.75
N LYS A 551 -8.30 -8.66 -23.86
CA LYS A 551 -8.17 -7.67 -22.77
C LYS A 551 -8.69 -6.30 -23.20
N LYS A 552 -9.45 -5.67 -22.33
CA LYS A 552 -9.82 -4.26 -22.44
C LYS A 552 -8.80 -3.42 -21.68
N VAL A 553 -8.13 -2.54 -22.39
CA VAL A 553 -7.10 -1.69 -21.81
C VAL A 553 -7.46 -0.22 -22.05
N ARG A 554 -7.57 0.55 -20.98
CA ARG A 554 -7.62 2.00 -21.05
C ARG A 554 -6.19 2.52 -21.10
N VAL A 555 -5.91 3.54 -21.91
CA VAL A 555 -4.55 4.10 -22.04
C VAL A 555 -4.58 5.60 -21.77
N ASP A 556 -3.68 6.07 -20.90
CA ASP A 556 -3.44 7.48 -20.62
C ASP A 556 -1.93 7.76 -20.56
N LEU A 557 -1.41 8.44 -21.56
CA LEU A 557 0.02 8.78 -21.65
C LEU A 557 0.28 10.26 -21.37
N SER A 558 -0.69 10.97 -20.84
CA SER A 558 -0.60 12.42 -20.57
C SER A 558 0.52 12.81 -19.59
N LYS A 559 0.98 11.85 -18.75
CA LYS A 559 2.08 12.09 -17.81
C LYS A 559 3.46 12.06 -18.48
N ILE A 560 3.59 11.43 -19.64
CA ILE A 560 4.86 11.31 -20.38
C ILE A 560 4.88 12.20 -21.61
N PHE A 561 3.77 12.25 -22.36
CA PHE A 561 3.72 12.94 -23.63
C PHE A 561 2.80 14.17 -23.59
N THR A 562 3.25 15.25 -24.22
CA THR A 562 2.43 16.45 -24.43
C THR A 562 1.45 16.24 -25.58
N GLY A 563 0.29 16.90 -25.51
CA GLY A 563 -0.73 16.82 -26.57
C GLY A 563 -1.43 15.46 -26.68
N TRP A 564 -1.27 14.58 -25.68
CA TRP A 564 -1.95 13.27 -25.63
C TRP A 564 -3.47 13.42 -25.66
N GLU A 565 -4.01 14.25 -24.77
CA GLU A 565 -5.45 14.46 -24.62
C GLU A 565 -6.07 15.12 -25.88
N GLU A 566 -5.34 16.01 -26.51
CA GLU A 566 -5.77 16.69 -27.74
C GLU A 566 -5.83 15.73 -28.93
N ARG A 567 -4.90 14.78 -29.02
CA ARG A 567 -4.78 13.87 -30.15
C ARG A 567 -5.65 12.62 -30.01
N TYR A 568 -5.79 12.09 -28.81
CA TYR A 568 -6.47 10.80 -28.55
C TYR A 568 -7.74 10.95 -27.68
N GLY A 569 -8.10 12.18 -27.31
CA GLY A 569 -9.20 12.49 -26.39
C GLY A 569 -8.78 12.37 -24.94
N ALA A 570 -9.55 12.99 -24.05
CA ALA A 570 -9.37 12.79 -22.63
C ALA A 570 -9.40 11.28 -22.32
N SER A 571 -8.71 10.86 -21.29
CA SER A 571 -8.37 9.51 -20.78
C SER A 571 -9.40 8.35 -20.90
N ASN A 572 -10.31 8.40 -21.90
CA ASN A 572 -11.46 7.50 -21.99
C ASN A 572 -11.38 6.47 -23.13
N SER A 573 -10.28 6.41 -23.91
CA SER A 573 -10.17 5.43 -24.99
C SER A 573 -9.87 4.05 -24.42
N ILE A 574 -10.86 3.17 -24.49
CA ILE A 574 -10.73 1.75 -24.14
C ILE A 574 -10.50 0.96 -25.41
N TYR A 575 -9.40 0.22 -25.44
CA TYR A 575 -9.02 -0.64 -26.56
C TYR A 575 -9.20 -2.10 -26.17
N THR A 576 -9.78 -2.90 -27.09
CA THR A 576 -9.87 -4.35 -26.91
C THR A 576 -8.74 -5.00 -27.69
N LEU A 577 -7.82 -5.68 -27.00
CA LEU A 577 -6.69 -6.39 -27.59
C LEU A 577 -6.95 -7.89 -27.55
N SER A 578 -6.94 -8.52 -28.72
CA SER A 578 -6.93 -9.99 -28.83
C SER A 578 -5.60 -10.55 -28.27
N PRO A 579 -5.54 -11.86 -27.94
CA PRO A 579 -4.28 -12.51 -27.56
C PRO A 579 -3.15 -12.21 -28.56
N ALA A 580 -1.96 -11.90 -28.05
CA ALA A 580 -0.77 -11.49 -28.79
C ALA A 580 -0.90 -10.21 -29.64
N GLN A 581 -2.03 -9.52 -29.61
CA GLN A 581 -2.20 -8.25 -30.31
C GLN A 581 -1.45 -7.13 -29.60
N SER A 582 -0.82 -6.26 -30.41
CA SER A 582 -0.15 -5.04 -29.93
C SER A 582 -0.92 -3.79 -30.37
N LEU A 583 -0.89 -2.78 -29.51
CA LEU A 583 -1.36 -1.43 -29.74
C LEU A 583 -0.15 -0.49 -29.71
N GLN A 584 -0.02 0.35 -30.73
CA GLN A 584 1.12 1.27 -30.84
C GLN A 584 0.64 2.72 -30.90
N PHE A 585 1.33 3.56 -30.17
CA PHE A 585 1.16 5.01 -30.21
C PHE A 585 2.49 5.64 -30.54
N GLU A 586 2.59 6.27 -31.71
CA GLU A 586 3.81 6.84 -32.26
C GLU A 586 3.66 8.33 -32.58
N GLY A 587 4.81 8.99 -32.82
CA GLY A 587 4.84 10.40 -33.16
C GLY A 587 4.35 11.32 -32.03
N LEU A 588 4.60 10.90 -30.79
CA LEU A 588 4.31 11.65 -29.59
C LEU A 588 5.51 12.53 -29.23
N PHE A 589 5.26 13.65 -28.58
CA PHE A 589 6.29 14.56 -28.10
C PHE A 589 6.43 14.42 -26.59
N LEU A 590 7.64 14.11 -26.15
CA LEU A 590 7.93 14.03 -24.73
C LEU A 590 7.56 15.33 -24.01
N ARG A 591 7.04 15.21 -22.80
CA ARG A 591 7.04 16.33 -21.87
C ARG A 591 8.49 16.71 -21.60
N THR A 592 8.96 17.78 -22.22
CA THR A 592 10.29 18.30 -21.89
C THR A 592 10.28 18.79 -20.45
N GLU A 593 11.42 18.64 -19.76
CA GLU A 593 11.70 19.18 -18.42
C GLU A 593 11.63 20.73 -18.36
N ALA A 594 10.95 21.36 -19.30
CA ALA A 594 10.78 22.81 -19.41
C ALA A 594 10.18 23.48 -18.16
N GLN A 595 9.78 22.69 -17.17
CA GLN A 595 9.42 23.21 -15.85
C GLN A 595 10.60 23.19 -14.86
N SER A 596 11.67 22.40 -15.08
CA SER A 596 12.87 22.43 -14.23
C SER A 596 13.84 23.57 -14.61
N GLU A 597 13.86 23.97 -15.87
CA GLU A 597 14.75 25.07 -16.31
C GLU A 597 14.29 26.48 -15.87
N ARG A 598 13.03 26.66 -15.52
CA ARG A 598 12.60 27.93 -14.91
C ARG A 598 13.17 28.17 -13.51
N LYS A 599 13.67 27.12 -12.83
CA LYS A 599 14.32 27.25 -11.50
C LYS A 599 15.81 27.56 -11.58
N SER A 600 16.53 27.20 -12.65
CA SER A 600 17.97 27.51 -12.77
C SER A 600 18.27 28.93 -13.23
N SER A 601 17.25 29.70 -13.68
CA SER A 601 17.42 31.10 -14.10
C SER A 601 17.04 32.14 -13.02
N LEU A 602 16.68 31.68 -11.80
CA LEU A 602 16.31 32.50 -10.65
C LEU A 602 17.19 32.24 -9.40
N LEU A 603 18.28 31.51 -9.54
CA LEU A 603 19.43 31.46 -8.65
C LEU A 603 20.62 32.04 -9.39
#